data_2becb5dfaaf6f076c70d33960783b87d
#
_entry.id   2becb5dfaaf6f076c70d33960783b87d
#
_cell.length_a   1.000
_cell.length_b   1.000
_cell.length_c   1.000
_cell.angle_alpha   90.00
_cell.angle_beta   90.00
_cell.angle_gamma   90.00
#
_symmetry.space_group_name_H-M   'P 1'
#
loop_
_entity.id
_entity.type
_entity.pdbx_description
1 polymer ?
#
loop_
_entity_poly.entity_id
_entity_poly.type
_entity_poly.pdbx_seq_one_letter_code
_entity_poly.pdbx_strand_id
1 'polypeptide(L)'
;MHDFIHEQAAVRVIFGTGKRHSLPEEAERLGLARLLILSTPGQRGLAEQIATILGSRAVAIHAAAIMHVPIETVAPALEQTATAKADGLVAIGGGSTIGLAKIMALHTGLPILALPTTYAGSEMTPIWGQTADGIKTTGRDERVRPRLVIYDPELTSNLPLRVVGPSGINALAHCVEALYAFDASPITMLIAEEGIRALTLALPAVAADPHSGAARGQALYGAWLAGAALASATLGLHHKLCHTLGGSFGLAHAEVHTVILPHAAAYNAPAAPVAMQRVARAMGAASAPAAIFDLASALGAPTSLAALGMAEADLDRAADLAVRTPYPNPAPLTRDGIRQLLEHAYYGQRPSA
;
A
#
# COMPACT_ATOMS: atom_id res chain seq x y z
N MET A 1 5.37 26.76 12.98
CA MET A 1 5.38 26.04 11.69
C MET A 1 6.85 25.79 11.39
N HIS A 2 7.25 24.56 11.05
CA HIS A 2 8.63 24.28 10.64
C HIS A 2 8.78 24.56 9.14
N ASP A 3 10.02 24.71 8.69
CA ASP A 3 10.32 24.86 7.26
C ASP A 3 10.00 23.56 6.51
N PHE A 4 9.45 23.68 5.31
CA PHE A 4 9.11 22.52 4.48
C PHE A 4 9.23 22.82 2.99
N ILE A 5 9.44 21.78 2.19
CA ILE A 5 9.29 21.78 0.74
C ILE A 5 8.09 20.88 0.40
N HIS A 6 7.22 21.34 -0.47
CA HIS A 6 6.10 20.55 -0.95
C HIS A 6 6.13 20.45 -2.47
N GLU A 7 6.28 19.22 -2.95
CA GLU A 7 6.15 18.88 -4.37
C GLU A 7 5.04 17.84 -4.52
N GLN A 8 4.14 18.10 -5.46
CA GLN A 8 3.09 17.15 -5.81
C GLN A 8 3.16 16.85 -7.30
N ALA A 9 3.53 15.62 -7.65
CA ALA A 9 3.53 15.17 -9.04
C ALA A 9 2.09 15.05 -9.57
N ALA A 10 1.92 15.42 -10.84
CA ALA A 10 0.63 15.34 -11.50
C ALA A 10 0.23 13.86 -11.72
N VAL A 11 -0.81 13.41 -11.04
CA VAL A 11 -1.52 12.15 -11.28
C VAL A 11 -2.98 12.48 -11.55
N ARG A 12 -3.53 11.99 -12.65
CA ARG A 12 -4.96 12.11 -12.91
C ARG A 12 -5.69 11.00 -12.14
N VAL A 13 -6.61 11.40 -11.28
CA VAL A 13 -7.46 10.49 -10.51
C VAL A 13 -8.90 10.62 -10.96
N ILE A 14 -9.55 9.50 -11.25
CA ILE A 14 -10.98 9.39 -11.51
C ILE A 14 -11.58 8.51 -10.42
N PHE A 15 -12.62 9.00 -9.77
CA PHE A 15 -13.20 8.31 -8.63
C PHE A 15 -14.71 8.17 -8.77
N GLY A 16 -15.24 6.97 -8.53
CA GLY A 16 -16.68 6.71 -8.46
C GLY A 16 -17.08 5.35 -9.05
N THR A 17 -18.30 4.95 -8.73
CA THR A 17 -18.92 3.70 -9.20
C THR A 17 -19.03 3.67 -10.72
N GLY A 18 -18.61 2.57 -11.35
CA GLY A 18 -18.64 2.38 -12.80
C GLY A 18 -17.60 3.20 -13.57
N LYS A 19 -16.70 3.93 -12.90
CA LYS A 19 -15.72 4.80 -13.56
C LYS A 19 -14.67 4.04 -14.38
N ARG A 20 -14.53 2.73 -14.22
CA ARG A 20 -13.72 1.89 -15.13
C ARG A 20 -14.16 2.02 -16.60
N HIS A 21 -15.42 2.40 -16.84
CA HIS A 21 -15.95 2.60 -18.21
C HIS A 21 -15.41 3.85 -18.90
N SER A 22 -14.78 4.79 -18.17
CA SER A 22 -14.09 5.94 -18.78
C SER A 22 -12.68 5.58 -19.33
N LEU A 23 -12.20 4.35 -19.11
CA LEU A 23 -10.85 3.94 -19.50
C LEU A 23 -10.55 4.11 -21.01
N PRO A 24 -11.47 3.84 -21.96
CA PRO A 24 -11.24 4.07 -23.40
C PRO A 24 -11.00 5.55 -23.74
N GLU A 25 -11.81 6.45 -23.16
CA GLU A 25 -11.69 7.90 -23.34
C GLU A 25 -10.35 8.42 -22.76
N GLU A 26 -9.96 7.93 -21.59
CA GLU A 26 -8.72 8.30 -20.95
C GLU A 26 -7.49 7.75 -21.70
N ALA A 27 -7.58 6.56 -22.28
CA ALA A 27 -6.54 6.02 -23.14
C ALA A 27 -6.36 6.90 -24.39
N GLU A 28 -7.48 7.32 -25.00
CA GLU A 28 -7.46 8.23 -26.13
C GLU A 28 -6.85 9.59 -25.78
N ARG A 29 -7.22 10.17 -24.63
CA ARG A 29 -6.66 11.41 -24.12
C ARG A 29 -5.14 11.34 -23.93
N LEU A 30 -4.61 10.16 -23.61
CA LEU A 30 -3.18 9.90 -23.47
C LEU A 30 -2.50 9.49 -24.78
N GLY A 31 -3.25 9.38 -25.89
CA GLY A 31 -2.73 8.95 -27.19
C GLY A 31 -2.38 7.47 -27.26
N LEU A 32 -3.00 6.64 -26.40
CA LEU A 32 -2.70 5.19 -26.31
C LEU A 32 -3.68 4.37 -27.14
N ALA A 33 -3.15 3.55 -28.03
CA ALA A 33 -3.92 2.70 -28.94
C ALA A 33 -3.77 1.20 -28.67
N ARG A 34 -2.70 0.77 -27.96
CA ARG A 34 -2.31 -0.62 -27.82
C ARG A 34 -1.96 -0.94 -26.38
N LEU A 35 -2.96 -1.33 -25.60
CA LEU A 35 -2.82 -1.52 -24.16
C LEU A 35 -2.62 -2.99 -23.79
N LEU A 36 -1.55 -3.29 -23.06
CA LEU A 36 -1.36 -4.57 -22.38
C LEU A 36 -2.01 -4.51 -21.01
N ILE A 37 -2.92 -5.44 -20.71
CA ILE A 37 -3.60 -5.55 -19.43
C ILE A 37 -2.86 -6.51 -18.53
N LEU A 38 -2.54 -6.07 -17.32
CA LEU A 38 -1.85 -6.85 -16.29
C LEU A 38 -2.81 -7.20 -15.17
N SER A 39 -2.76 -8.46 -14.71
CA SER A 39 -3.51 -8.91 -13.53
C SER A 39 -2.79 -10.08 -12.83
N THR A 40 -3.27 -10.47 -11.66
CA THR A 40 -2.93 -11.77 -11.09
C THR A 40 -3.72 -12.88 -11.78
N PRO A 41 -3.30 -14.17 -11.70
CA PRO A 41 -4.07 -15.29 -12.24
C PRO A 41 -5.52 -15.33 -11.72
N GLY A 42 -5.72 -15.06 -10.42
CA GLY A 42 -7.05 -15.04 -9.80
C GLY A 42 -7.97 -13.89 -10.26
N GLN A 43 -7.41 -12.87 -10.90
CA GLN A 43 -8.15 -11.71 -11.42
C GLN A 43 -8.24 -11.68 -12.94
N ARG A 44 -7.91 -12.79 -13.62
CA ARG A 44 -7.96 -12.89 -15.07
C ARG A 44 -9.35 -12.53 -15.64
N GLY A 45 -10.43 -13.01 -15.02
CA GLY A 45 -11.79 -12.68 -15.47
C GLY A 45 -12.11 -11.18 -15.39
N LEU A 46 -11.54 -10.48 -14.40
CA LEU A 46 -11.66 -9.03 -14.32
C LEU A 46 -10.84 -8.32 -15.42
N ALA A 47 -9.64 -8.83 -15.74
CA ALA A 47 -8.84 -8.32 -16.85
C ALA A 47 -9.56 -8.52 -18.21
N GLU A 48 -10.28 -9.62 -18.40
CA GLU A 48 -11.10 -9.88 -19.58
C GLU A 48 -12.29 -8.90 -19.69
N GLN A 49 -12.93 -8.53 -18.57
CA GLN A 49 -13.96 -7.47 -18.55
C GLN A 49 -13.35 -6.12 -18.96
N ILE A 50 -12.16 -5.77 -18.47
CA ILE A 50 -11.47 -4.53 -18.88
C ILE A 50 -11.07 -4.58 -20.35
N ALA A 51 -10.64 -5.74 -20.87
CA ALA A 51 -10.39 -5.91 -22.30
C ALA A 51 -11.63 -5.67 -23.15
N THR A 52 -12.78 -6.16 -22.70
CA THR A 52 -14.08 -5.90 -23.37
C THR A 52 -14.41 -4.40 -23.38
N ILE A 53 -14.19 -3.67 -22.27
CA ILE A 53 -14.42 -2.23 -22.19
C ILE A 53 -13.48 -1.47 -23.16
N LEU A 54 -12.23 -1.86 -23.25
CA LEU A 54 -11.21 -1.24 -24.12
C LEU A 54 -11.41 -1.55 -25.62
N GLY A 55 -12.10 -2.66 -25.94
CA GLY A 55 -12.32 -3.09 -27.31
C GLY A 55 -10.99 -3.35 -28.04
N SER A 56 -10.84 -2.79 -29.24
CA SER A 56 -9.62 -2.99 -30.07
C SER A 56 -8.34 -2.42 -29.48
N ARG A 57 -8.41 -1.58 -28.44
CA ARG A 57 -7.24 -1.06 -27.74
C ARG A 57 -6.57 -2.12 -26.85
N ALA A 58 -7.31 -3.14 -26.39
CA ALA A 58 -6.76 -4.25 -25.61
C ALA A 58 -6.04 -5.24 -26.55
N VAL A 59 -4.72 -5.21 -26.57
CA VAL A 59 -3.93 -6.05 -27.50
C VAL A 59 -3.49 -7.37 -26.90
N ALA A 60 -3.38 -7.47 -25.57
CA ALA A 60 -3.07 -8.71 -24.84
C ALA A 60 -3.43 -8.59 -23.35
N ILE A 61 -3.51 -9.75 -22.68
CA ILE A 61 -3.68 -9.88 -21.23
C ILE A 61 -2.51 -10.71 -20.69
N HIS A 62 -1.79 -10.17 -19.71
CA HIS A 62 -0.77 -10.87 -18.94
C HIS A 62 -1.28 -11.09 -17.50
N ALA A 63 -1.88 -12.25 -17.26
CA ALA A 63 -2.48 -12.61 -15.97
C ALA A 63 -1.52 -13.49 -15.14
N ALA A 64 -0.30 -13.01 -14.90
CA ALA A 64 0.75 -13.73 -14.18
C ALA A 64 1.49 -12.88 -13.13
N ALA A 65 0.90 -11.76 -12.67
CA ALA A 65 1.48 -10.97 -11.61
C ALA A 65 1.48 -11.74 -10.28
N ILE A 66 2.64 -11.75 -9.60
CA ILE A 66 2.87 -12.46 -8.35
C ILE A 66 3.31 -11.46 -7.27
N MET A 67 3.01 -11.76 -6.01
CA MET A 67 3.40 -10.97 -4.84
C MET A 67 4.93 -10.78 -4.81
N HIS A 68 5.36 -9.58 -4.41
CA HIS A 68 6.76 -9.15 -4.35
C HIS A 68 7.50 -9.04 -5.69
N VAL A 69 6.81 -9.25 -6.82
CA VAL A 69 7.36 -9.14 -8.16
C VAL A 69 8.69 -9.90 -8.31
N PRO A 70 8.68 -11.23 -8.26
CA PRO A 70 9.87 -12.03 -8.53
C PRO A 70 10.43 -11.70 -9.92
N ILE A 71 11.77 -11.61 -10.03
CA ILE A 71 12.42 -11.18 -11.28
C ILE A 71 12.03 -12.07 -12.48
N GLU A 72 11.76 -13.35 -12.22
CA GLU A 72 11.37 -14.35 -13.22
C GLU A 72 10.02 -14.03 -13.88
N THR A 73 9.16 -13.25 -13.22
CA THR A 73 7.85 -12.84 -13.76
C THR A 73 7.94 -11.67 -14.72
N VAL A 74 9.05 -10.96 -14.73
CA VAL A 74 9.22 -9.71 -15.50
C VAL A 74 9.55 -10.00 -16.96
N ALA A 75 10.48 -10.91 -17.23
CA ALA A 75 10.92 -11.21 -18.60
C ALA A 75 9.77 -11.68 -19.53
N PRO A 76 8.88 -12.62 -19.13
CA PRO A 76 7.73 -12.99 -19.95
C PRO A 76 6.75 -11.83 -20.20
N ALA A 77 6.57 -10.94 -19.21
CA ALA A 77 5.71 -9.78 -19.37
C ALA A 77 6.28 -8.76 -20.36
N LEU A 78 7.60 -8.54 -20.34
CA LEU A 78 8.30 -7.67 -21.30
C LEU A 78 8.27 -8.24 -22.72
N GLU A 79 8.48 -9.55 -22.89
CA GLU A 79 8.38 -10.24 -24.19
C GLU A 79 6.97 -10.10 -24.77
N GLN A 80 5.94 -10.31 -23.97
CA GLN A 80 4.55 -10.12 -24.41
C GLN A 80 4.26 -8.67 -24.78
N THR A 81 4.82 -7.69 -24.03
CA THR A 81 4.70 -6.26 -24.33
C THR A 81 5.28 -5.94 -25.72
N ALA A 82 6.47 -6.45 -26.00
CA ALA A 82 7.15 -6.24 -27.29
C ALA A 82 6.39 -6.91 -28.45
N THR A 83 5.98 -8.18 -28.29
CA THR A 83 5.21 -8.93 -29.28
C THR A 83 3.88 -8.27 -29.60
N ALA A 84 3.17 -7.79 -28.57
CA ALA A 84 1.91 -7.07 -28.72
C ALA A 84 2.11 -5.63 -29.22
N LYS A 85 3.35 -5.14 -29.31
CA LYS A 85 3.68 -3.73 -29.62
C LYS A 85 2.83 -2.76 -28.78
N ALA A 86 2.77 -3.02 -27.46
CA ALA A 86 1.98 -2.21 -26.55
C ALA A 86 2.62 -0.82 -26.40
N ASP A 87 1.77 0.22 -26.30
CA ASP A 87 2.14 1.62 -26.08
C ASP A 87 1.74 2.10 -24.66
N GLY A 88 1.06 1.25 -23.88
CA GLY A 88 0.68 1.53 -22.50
C GLY A 88 0.33 0.25 -21.74
N LEU A 89 0.33 0.36 -20.40
CA LEU A 89 0.05 -0.72 -19.46
C LEU A 89 -1.22 -0.40 -18.66
N VAL A 90 -2.17 -1.33 -18.61
CA VAL A 90 -3.33 -1.25 -17.73
C VAL A 90 -3.12 -2.24 -16.59
N ALA A 91 -2.92 -1.74 -15.38
CA ALA A 91 -2.73 -2.56 -14.18
C ALA A 91 -4.05 -2.67 -13.42
N ILE A 92 -4.73 -3.83 -13.54
CA ILE A 92 -5.94 -4.10 -12.76
C ILE A 92 -5.65 -5.10 -11.65
N GLY A 93 -5.64 -4.62 -10.40
CA GLY A 93 -5.28 -5.45 -9.25
C GLY A 93 -4.77 -4.66 -8.06
N GLY A 94 -4.24 -5.39 -7.09
CA GLY A 94 -3.56 -4.83 -5.92
C GLY A 94 -2.07 -4.61 -6.14
N GLY A 95 -1.33 -4.56 -5.02
CA GLY A 95 0.11 -4.27 -4.99
C GLY A 95 0.98 -5.14 -5.91
N SER A 96 0.62 -6.42 -6.11
CA SER A 96 1.35 -7.33 -7.01
C SER A 96 1.29 -6.89 -8.46
N THR A 97 0.09 -6.57 -8.93
CA THR A 97 -0.14 -6.15 -10.33
C THR A 97 0.44 -4.76 -10.58
N ILE A 98 0.22 -3.83 -9.67
CA ILE A 98 0.78 -2.47 -9.74
C ILE A 98 2.30 -2.53 -9.70
N GLY A 99 2.87 -3.40 -8.83
CA GLY A 99 4.30 -3.63 -8.74
C GLY A 99 4.90 -4.14 -10.05
N LEU A 100 4.29 -5.14 -10.68
CA LEU A 100 4.73 -5.64 -11.98
C LEU A 100 4.68 -4.53 -13.06
N ALA A 101 3.57 -3.78 -13.13
CA ALA A 101 3.45 -2.66 -14.07
C ALA A 101 4.57 -1.62 -13.90
N LYS A 102 4.95 -1.32 -12.65
CA LYS A 102 6.02 -0.39 -12.33
C LYS A 102 7.39 -0.90 -12.80
N ILE A 103 7.70 -2.17 -12.58
CA ILE A 103 8.95 -2.75 -13.08
C ILE A 103 8.97 -2.75 -14.61
N MET A 104 7.86 -3.10 -15.25
CA MET A 104 7.76 -3.01 -16.71
C MET A 104 7.94 -1.57 -17.22
N ALA A 105 7.31 -0.59 -16.57
CA ALA A 105 7.48 0.82 -16.92
C ALA A 105 8.93 1.31 -16.71
N LEU A 106 9.62 0.80 -15.69
CA LEU A 106 11.03 1.10 -15.46
C LEU A 106 11.91 0.66 -16.63
N HIS A 107 11.61 -0.50 -17.22
CA HIS A 107 12.34 -1.05 -18.38
C HIS A 107 11.93 -0.44 -19.74
N THR A 108 10.64 -0.12 -19.90
CA THR A 108 10.07 0.26 -21.21
C THR A 108 9.76 1.75 -21.36
N GLY A 109 9.60 2.47 -20.25
CA GLY A 109 9.09 3.85 -20.26
C GLY A 109 7.59 3.96 -20.56
N LEU A 110 6.86 2.85 -20.69
CA LEU A 110 5.43 2.86 -21.02
C LEU A 110 4.60 3.46 -19.86
N PRO A 111 3.58 4.29 -20.17
CA PRO A 111 2.69 4.84 -19.15
C PRO A 111 1.82 3.76 -18.54
N ILE A 112 1.53 3.93 -17.23
CA ILE A 112 0.68 3.03 -16.45
C ILE A 112 -0.68 3.70 -16.23
N LEU A 113 -1.77 2.97 -16.51
CA LEU A 113 -3.13 3.25 -16.12
C LEU A 113 -3.52 2.22 -15.04
N ALA A 114 -3.76 2.67 -13.82
CA ALA A 114 -3.99 1.78 -12.69
C ALA A 114 -5.48 1.73 -12.30
N LEU A 115 -5.99 0.53 -12.10
CA LEU A 115 -7.33 0.25 -11.56
C LEU A 115 -7.18 -0.60 -10.29
N PRO A 116 -7.02 0.03 -9.10
CA PRO A 116 -6.77 -0.70 -7.87
C PRO A 116 -7.99 -1.51 -7.43
N THR A 117 -7.73 -2.74 -6.95
CA THR A 117 -8.73 -3.66 -6.40
C THR A 117 -8.51 -3.94 -4.92
N THR A 118 -7.51 -3.29 -4.29
CA THR A 118 -7.18 -3.33 -2.87
C THR A 118 -6.89 -1.92 -2.37
N TYR A 119 -6.62 -1.77 -1.07
CA TYR A 119 -6.38 -0.47 -0.43
C TYR A 119 -4.88 -0.15 -0.27
N ALA A 120 -3.99 -0.76 -1.08
CA ALA A 120 -2.54 -0.72 -0.86
C ALA A 120 -1.89 0.67 -1.03
N GLY A 121 -2.45 1.58 -1.86
CA GLY A 121 -1.92 2.95 -2.07
C GLY A 121 -0.70 3.05 -2.99
N SER A 122 -0.10 1.94 -3.42
CA SER A 122 1.10 1.92 -4.28
C SER A 122 0.89 2.63 -5.62
N GLU A 123 -0.33 2.65 -6.14
CA GLU A 123 -0.73 3.28 -7.40
C GLU A 123 -0.51 4.80 -7.45
N MET A 124 -0.38 5.44 -6.30
CA MET A 124 -0.13 6.88 -6.21
C MET A 124 1.35 7.25 -6.16
N THR A 125 2.25 6.26 -6.08
CA THR A 125 3.66 6.49 -5.75
C THR A 125 4.61 6.22 -6.93
N PRO A 126 5.80 6.86 -6.97
CA PRO A 126 6.89 6.49 -7.86
C PRO A 126 7.79 5.39 -7.26
N ILE A 127 7.36 4.74 -6.17
CA ILE A 127 8.12 3.72 -5.48
C ILE A 127 7.88 2.36 -6.15
N TRP A 128 8.97 1.66 -6.47
CA TRP A 128 8.95 0.31 -7.02
C TRP A 128 9.69 -0.67 -6.12
N GLY A 129 9.39 -1.94 -6.27
CA GLY A 129 10.08 -3.02 -5.59
C GLY A 129 10.07 -4.30 -6.42
N GLN A 130 11.20 -5.03 -6.39
CA GLN A 130 11.41 -6.29 -7.07
C GLN A 130 12.18 -7.24 -6.16
N THR A 131 11.93 -8.54 -6.29
CA THR A 131 12.65 -9.56 -5.53
C THR A 131 13.48 -10.42 -6.48
N ALA A 132 14.77 -10.58 -6.18
CA ALA A 132 15.68 -11.47 -6.84
C ALA A 132 16.46 -12.26 -5.79
N ASP A 133 16.60 -13.57 -5.95
CA ASP A 133 17.32 -14.46 -5.01
C ASP A 133 16.90 -14.29 -3.54
N GLY A 134 15.59 -14.09 -3.31
CA GLY A 134 15.04 -13.85 -1.97
C GLY A 134 15.34 -12.46 -1.38
N ILE A 135 16.03 -11.58 -2.13
CA ILE A 135 16.37 -10.23 -1.69
C ILE A 135 15.45 -9.22 -2.38
N LYS A 136 14.71 -8.44 -1.59
CA LYS A 136 13.87 -7.36 -2.09
C LYS A 136 14.68 -6.09 -2.26
N THR A 137 14.73 -5.58 -3.50
CA THR A 137 15.26 -4.27 -3.86
C THR A 137 14.11 -3.29 -4.07
N THR A 138 14.24 -2.09 -3.55
CA THR A 138 13.26 -1.02 -3.74
C THR A 138 13.96 0.24 -4.25
N GLY A 139 13.21 1.06 -4.98
CA GLY A 139 13.73 2.34 -5.47
C GLY A 139 12.60 3.33 -5.75
N ARG A 140 12.98 4.52 -6.20
CA ARG A 140 12.07 5.61 -6.56
C ARG A 140 12.43 6.12 -7.95
N ASP A 141 11.46 6.19 -8.85
CA ASP A 141 11.63 6.70 -10.21
C ASP A 141 10.29 7.23 -10.73
N GLU A 142 10.25 8.46 -11.22
CA GLU A 142 9.00 9.08 -11.70
C GLU A 142 8.42 8.39 -12.95
N ARG A 143 9.22 7.64 -13.71
CA ARG A 143 8.73 6.85 -14.85
C ARG A 143 7.71 5.79 -14.46
N VAL A 144 7.80 5.27 -13.21
CA VAL A 144 6.91 4.21 -12.74
C VAL A 144 5.64 4.73 -12.06
N ARG A 145 5.50 6.05 -11.91
CA ARG A 145 4.28 6.65 -11.37
C ARG A 145 3.13 6.49 -12.38
N PRO A 146 2.00 5.91 -12.01
CA PRO A 146 0.83 5.87 -12.88
C PRO A 146 0.40 7.25 -13.36
N ARG A 147 0.10 7.36 -14.66
CA ARG A 147 -0.42 8.60 -15.27
C ARG A 147 -1.89 8.80 -14.99
N LEU A 148 -2.61 7.70 -14.79
CA LEU A 148 -4.03 7.65 -14.48
C LEU A 148 -4.26 6.62 -13.39
N VAL A 149 -5.11 6.97 -12.41
CA VAL A 149 -5.66 6.02 -11.44
C VAL A 149 -7.18 6.13 -11.47
N ILE A 150 -7.86 5.01 -11.68
CA ILE A 150 -9.33 4.93 -11.63
C ILE A 150 -9.72 4.14 -10.39
N TYR A 151 -10.27 4.83 -9.41
CA TYR A 151 -10.86 4.23 -8.21
C TYR A 151 -12.34 3.94 -8.45
N ASP A 152 -12.68 2.69 -8.70
CA ASP A 152 -14.04 2.23 -8.88
C ASP A 152 -14.40 1.25 -7.76
N PRO A 153 -15.34 1.61 -6.84
CA PRO A 153 -15.70 0.74 -5.71
C PRO A 153 -16.19 -0.66 -6.12
N GLU A 154 -16.77 -0.81 -7.30
CA GLU A 154 -17.21 -2.12 -7.78
C GLU A 154 -16.03 -3.09 -8.03
N LEU A 155 -14.84 -2.58 -8.32
CA LEU A 155 -13.65 -3.41 -8.49
C LEU A 155 -13.17 -4.05 -7.19
N THR A 156 -13.63 -3.55 -6.04
CA THR A 156 -13.32 -4.10 -4.72
C THR A 156 -14.43 -4.98 -4.15
N SER A 157 -15.59 -5.12 -4.84
CA SER A 157 -16.76 -5.84 -4.33
C SER A 157 -16.48 -7.29 -3.94
N ASN A 158 -15.56 -7.94 -4.66
CA ASN A 158 -15.14 -9.32 -4.42
C ASN A 158 -13.87 -9.44 -3.56
N LEU A 159 -13.36 -8.34 -2.99
CA LEU A 159 -12.20 -8.39 -2.11
C LEU A 159 -12.58 -9.12 -0.82
N PRO A 160 -11.93 -10.28 -0.51
CA PRO A 160 -12.26 -11.05 0.67
C PRO A 160 -12.01 -10.27 1.97
N LEU A 161 -12.86 -10.44 2.99
CA LEU A 161 -12.72 -9.73 4.27
C LEU A 161 -11.35 -9.97 4.94
N ARG A 162 -10.78 -11.17 4.81
CA ARG A 162 -9.42 -11.46 5.28
C ARG A 162 -8.33 -10.59 4.65
N VAL A 163 -8.62 -9.94 3.51
CA VAL A 163 -7.70 -9.01 2.83
C VAL A 163 -8.08 -7.56 3.10
N VAL A 164 -9.36 -7.26 3.33
CA VAL A 164 -9.87 -5.90 3.61
C VAL A 164 -9.16 -5.29 4.82
N GLY A 165 -9.13 -5.98 5.96
CA GLY A 165 -8.49 -5.52 7.19
C GLY A 165 -7.01 -5.23 6.99
N PRO A 166 -6.18 -6.23 6.65
CA PRO A 166 -4.75 -6.03 6.46
C PRO A 166 -4.42 -4.98 5.38
N SER A 167 -5.11 -4.98 4.25
CA SER A 167 -4.88 -3.99 3.19
C SER A 167 -5.23 -2.56 3.64
N GLY A 168 -6.33 -2.39 4.39
CA GLY A 168 -6.75 -1.09 4.91
C GLY A 168 -5.82 -0.57 6.00
N ILE A 169 -5.32 -1.45 6.89
CA ILE A 169 -4.36 -1.06 7.93
C ILE A 169 -2.99 -0.76 7.32
N ASN A 170 -2.58 -1.44 6.25
CA ASN A 170 -1.40 -1.04 5.48
C ASN A 170 -1.54 0.40 4.94
N ALA A 171 -2.71 0.76 4.39
CA ALA A 171 -2.98 2.14 3.99
C ALA A 171 -2.95 3.10 5.19
N LEU A 172 -3.56 2.72 6.32
CA LEU A 172 -3.52 3.50 7.56
C LEU A 172 -2.08 3.78 8.01
N ALA A 173 -1.17 2.80 7.88
CA ALA A 173 0.23 2.94 8.25
C ALA A 173 0.95 4.04 7.45
N HIS A 174 0.65 4.20 6.17
CA HIS A 174 1.18 5.29 5.35
C HIS A 174 0.81 6.65 5.93
N CYS A 175 -0.45 6.82 6.33
CA CYS A 175 -0.93 8.05 6.93
C CYS A 175 -0.31 8.31 8.32
N VAL A 176 -0.23 7.28 9.15
CA VAL A 176 0.34 7.40 10.50
C VAL A 176 1.80 7.83 10.44
N GLU A 177 2.62 7.18 9.60
CA GLU A 177 4.02 7.56 9.45
C GLU A 177 4.20 8.93 8.80
N ALA A 178 3.36 9.29 7.83
CA ALA A 178 3.41 10.62 7.22
C ALA A 178 3.15 11.76 8.21
N LEU A 179 2.38 11.54 9.30
CA LEU A 179 2.12 12.58 10.30
C LEU A 179 3.34 12.94 11.14
N TYR A 180 4.33 12.05 11.26
CA TYR A 180 5.57 12.31 11.99
C TYR A 180 6.84 12.26 11.12
N ALA A 181 6.68 12.12 9.82
CA ALA A 181 7.82 12.18 8.90
C ALA A 181 8.50 13.57 8.97
N PHE A 182 9.83 13.58 8.98
CA PHE A 182 10.60 14.81 9.12
C PHE A 182 10.42 15.79 7.97
N ASP A 183 10.04 15.28 6.80
CA ASP A 183 9.83 16.01 5.54
C ASP A 183 8.34 16.24 5.21
N ALA A 184 7.42 15.87 6.11
CA ALA A 184 6.00 16.03 5.87
C ALA A 184 5.59 17.51 5.85
N SER A 185 4.98 17.94 4.73
CA SER A 185 4.40 19.28 4.63
C SER A 185 3.05 19.36 5.37
N PRO A 186 2.56 20.58 5.69
CA PRO A 186 1.22 20.77 6.24
C PRO A 186 0.11 20.14 5.37
N ILE A 187 0.26 20.18 4.04
CA ILE A 187 -0.68 19.55 3.09
C ILE A 187 -0.65 18.02 3.24
N THR A 188 0.54 17.42 3.29
CA THR A 188 0.70 15.98 3.53
C THR A 188 0.04 15.56 4.85
N MET A 189 0.24 16.35 5.91
CA MET A 189 -0.37 16.07 7.21
C MET A 189 -1.90 16.15 7.20
N LEU A 190 -2.51 17.10 6.46
CA LEU A 190 -3.97 17.19 6.30
C LEU A 190 -4.53 15.98 5.53
N ILE A 191 -3.86 15.59 4.44
CA ILE A 191 -4.22 14.42 3.65
C ILE A 191 -4.14 13.15 4.50
N ALA A 192 -3.07 12.99 5.28
CA ALA A 192 -2.86 11.84 6.14
C ALA A 192 -3.92 11.75 7.26
N GLU A 193 -4.25 12.85 7.92
CA GLU A 193 -5.28 12.88 8.97
C GLU A 193 -6.67 12.52 8.42
N GLU A 194 -7.05 13.05 7.25
CA GLU A 194 -8.30 12.69 6.60
C GLU A 194 -8.30 11.22 6.13
N GLY A 195 -7.15 10.71 5.62
CA GLY A 195 -6.99 9.30 5.28
C GLY A 195 -7.22 8.36 6.46
N ILE A 196 -6.68 8.70 7.64
CA ILE A 196 -6.90 7.95 8.89
C ILE A 196 -8.39 7.94 9.24
N ARG A 197 -9.04 9.11 9.25
CA ARG A 197 -10.47 9.23 9.56
C ARG A 197 -11.33 8.39 8.62
N ALA A 198 -11.07 8.48 7.32
CA ALA A 198 -11.81 7.76 6.29
C ALA A 198 -11.68 6.24 6.45
N LEU A 199 -10.46 5.73 6.63
CA LEU A 199 -10.19 4.28 6.80
C LEU A 199 -10.79 3.77 8.13
N THR A 200 -10.65 4.51 9.22
CA THR A 200 -11.20 4.12 10.53
C THR A 200 -12.72 3.92 10.49
N LEU A 201 -13.44 4.75 9.75
CA LEU A 201 -14.89 4.63 9.58
C LEU A 201 -15.28 3.56 8.57
N ALA A 202 -14.54 3.48 7.46
CA ALA A 202 -14.91 2.62 6.34
C ALA A 202 -14.64 1.14 6.57
N LEU A 203 -13.49 0.78 7.18
CA LEU A 203 -13.11 -0.62 7.30
C LEU A 203 -14.10 -1.45 8.13
N PRO A 204 -14.57 -0.98 9.32
CA PRO A 204 -15.62 -1.68 10.05
C PRO A 204 -16.95 -1.72 9.28
N ALA A 205 -17.30 -0.67 8.53
CA ALA A 205 -18.50 -0.65 7.72
C ALA A 205 -18.46 -1.67 6.56
N VAL A 206 -17.29 -1.84 5.90
CA VAL A 206 -17.09 -2.90 4.92
C VAL A 206 -17.14 -4.29 5.55
N ALA A 207 -16.63 -4.46 6.78
CA ALA A 207 -16.70 -5.73 7.49
C ALA A 207 -18.15 -6.09 7.87
N ALA A 208 -18.96 -5.10 8.27
CA ALA A 208 -20.37 -5.29 8.62
C ALA A 208 -21.26 -5.56 7.40
N ASP A 209 -21.00 -4.88 6.27
CA ASP A 209 -21.68 -5.10 4.99
C ASP A 209 -20.68 -5.15 3.84
N PRO A 210 -20.18 -6.35 3.50
CA PRO A 210 -19.20 -6.54 2.43
C PRO A 210 -19.67 -6.12 1.03
N HIS A 211 -20.96 -5.93 0.84
CA HIS A 211 -21.56 -5.53 -0.45
C HIS A 211 -21.86 -4.04 -0.53
N SER A 212 -21.66 -3.29 0.55
CA SER A 212 -21.88 -1.83 0.57
C SER A 212 -20.90 -1.11 -0.34
N GLY A 213 -21.38 -0.65 -1.51
CA GLY A 213 -20.60 0.17 -2.44
C GLY A 213 -20.16 1.50 -1.81
N ALA A 214 -20.97 2.07 -0.93
CA ALA A 214 -20.66 3.30 -0.21
C ALA A 214 -19.48 3.10 0.76
N ALA A 215 -19.49 2.02 1.57
CA ALA A 215 -18.40 1.70 2.49
C ALA A 215 -17.11 1.40 1.74
N ARG A 216 -17.16 0.62 0.65
CA ARG A 216 -16.00 0.34 -0.20
C ARG A 216 -15.48 1.59 -0.90
N GLY A 217 -16.35 2.49 -1.35
CA GLY A 217 -15.98 3.78 -1.88
C GLY A 217 -15.23 4.63 -0.84
N GLN A 218 -15.74 4.67 0.39
CA GLN A 218 -15.07 5.40 1.48
C GLN A 218 -13.71 4.78 1.84
N ALA A 219 -13.58 3.44 1.80
CA ALA A 219 -12.30 2.77 2.01
C ALA A 219 -11.29 3.07 0.89
N LEU A 220 -11.73 3.06 -0.38
CA LEU A 220 -10.89 3.48 -1.52
C LEU A 220 -10.48 4.95 -1.44
N TYR A 221 -11.38 5.84 -0.98
CA TYR A 221 -11.04 7.23 -0.74
C TYR A 221 -9.91 7.36 0.29
N GLY A 222 -10.02 6.66 1.41
CA GLY A 222 -8.95 6.62 2.41
C GLY A 222 -7.65 6.03 1.85
N ALA A 223 -7.72 4.98 1.02
CA ALA A 223 -6.55 4.38 0.37
C ALA A 223 -5.87 5.33 -0.63
N TRP A 224 -6.65 6.09 -1.40
CA TRP A 224 -6.12 7.15 -2.26
C TRP A 224 -5.34 8.20 -1.46
N LEU A 225 -5.92 8.72 -0.38
CA LEU A 225 -5.26 9.69 0.49
C LEU A 225 -3.99 9.10 1.13
N ALA A 226 -4.04 7.85 1.56
CA ALA A 226 -2.89 7.13 2.10
C ALA A 226 -1.76 6.99 1.06
N GLY A 227 -2.09 6.66 -0.18
CA GLY A 227 -1.13 6.61 -1.28
C GLY A 227 -0.53 7.98 -1.61
N ALA A 228 -1.31 9.05 -1.54
CA ALA A 228 -0.85 10.41 -1.73
C ALA A 228 0.09 10.87 -0.59
N ALA A 229 -0.22 10.51 0.66
CA ALA A 229 0.64 10.75 1.81
C ALA A 229 1.98 9.98 1.69
N LEU A 230 1.92 8.69 1.32
CA LEU A 230 3.10 7.85 1.05
C LEU A 230 4.00 8.43 -0.04
N ALA A 231 3.42 9.01 -1.09
CA ALA A 231 4.19 9.61 -2.18
C ALA A 231 4.97 10.86 -1.75
N SER A 232 4.53 11.53 -0.67
CA SER A 232 4.96 12.86 -0.25
C SER A 232 5.71 12.90 1.08
N ALA A 233 6.04 11.74 1.67
CA ALA A 233 6.73 11.65 2.95
C ALA A 233 7.74 10.51 2.97
N THR A 234 8.83 10.68 3.73
CA THR A 234 9.81 9.62 3.99
C THR A 234 9.35 8.80 5.20
N LEU A 235 9.14 7.51 4.98
CA LEU A 235 8.67 6.61 6.02
C LEU A 235 9.81 6.10 6.91
N GLY A 236 9.49 5.74 8.14
CA GLY A 236 10.45 5.41 9.20
C GLY A 236 10.40 3.96 9.69
N LEU A 237 10.36 3.82 11.02
CA LEU A 237 10.49 2.55 11.76
C LEU A 237 9.48 1.48 11.32
N HIS A 238 8.20 1.83 11.20
CA HIS A 238 7.16 0.86 10.87
C HIS A 238 7.44 0.16 9.53
N HIS A 239 7.65 0.95 8.47
CA HIS A 239 7.93 0.38 7.14
C HIS A 239 9.27 -0.34 7.09
N LYS A 240 10.29 0.15 7.80
CA LYS A 240 11.57 -0.55 7.90
C LYS A 240 11.41 -1.94 8.53
N LEU A 241 10.65 -2.05 9.62
CA LEU A 241 10.33 -3.34 10.25
C LEU A 241 9.54 -4.24 9.30
N CYS A 242 8.50 -3.71 8.64
CA CYS A 242 7.70 -4.49 7.68
C CYS A 242 8.54 -5.02 6.52
N HIS A 243 9.46 -4.22 5.99
CA HIS A 243 10.38 -4.67 4.93
C HIS A 243 11.37 -5.73 5.45
N THR A 244 11.89 -5.57 6.66
CA THR A 244 12.79 -6.55 7.29
C THR A 244 12.07 -7.88 7.52
N LEU A 245 10.87 -7.84 8.11
CA LEU A 245 10.09 -9.04 8.43
C LEU A 245 9.58 -9.75 7.18
N GLY A 246 9.07 -9.00 6.21
CA GLY A 246 8.63 -9.56 4.92
C GLY A 246 9.78 -10.11 4.08
N GLY A 247 10.89 -9.36 3.98
CA GLY A 247 12.03 -9.73 3.13
C GLY A 247 12.93 -10.82 3.70
N SER A 248 13.21 -10.79 5.02
CA SER A 248 14.17 -11.71 5.64
C SER A 248 13.53 -12.94 6.31
N PHE A 249 12.23 -12.89 6.59
CA PHE A 249 11.49 -13.96 7.29
C PHE A 249 10.28 -14.46 6.50
N GLY A 250 10.04 -13.93 5.29
CA GLY A 250 8.99 -14.41 4.39
C GLY A 250 7.56 -14.15 4.86
N LEU A 251 7.35 -13.24 5.81
CA LEU A 251 6.03 -12.95 6.35
C LEU A 251 5.17 -12.16 5.34
N ALA A 252 3.88 -12.41 5.33
CA ALA A 252 2.95 -11.76 4.43
C ALA A 252 2.87 -10.24 4.69
N HIS A 253 3.07 -9.42 3.65
CA HIS A 253 3.33 -7.99 3.77
C HIS A 253 2.23 -7.20 4.49
N ALA A 254 0.98 -7.34 4.07
CA ALA A 254 -0.13 -6.58 4.66
C ALA A 254 -0.42 -6.99 6.11
N GLU A 255 -0.28 -8.26 6.42
CA GLU A 255 -0.44 -8.82 7.75
C GLU A 255 0.66 -8.32 8.71
N VAL A 256 1.91 -8.24 8.23
CA VAL A 256 3.01 -7.65 9.00
C VAL A 256 2.73 -6.18 9.31
N HIS A 257 2.25 -5.41 8.34
CA HIS A 257 1.85 -4.01 8.57
C HIS A 257 0.78 -3.91 9.66
N THR A 258 -0.19 -4.82 9.64
CA THR A 258 -1.27 -4.85 10.62
C THR A 258 -0.76 -5.08 12.04
N VAL A 259 0.15 -6.05 12.21
CA VAL A 259 0.70 -6.39 13.52
C VAL A 259 1.67 -5.33 14.03
N ILE A 260 2.55 -4.81 13.18
CA ILE A 260 3.62 -3.90 13.60
C ILE A 260 3.12 -2.47 13.86
N LEU A 261 2.07 -2.01 13.18
CA LEU A 261 1.65 -0.61 13.24
C LEU A 261 1.35 -0.10 14.66
N PRO A 262 0.54 -0.77 15.49
CA PRO A 262 0.24 -0.30 16.84
C PRO A 262 1.50 -0.22 17.73
N HIS A 263 2.44 -1.14 17.56
CA HIS A 263 3.67 -1.19 18.35
C HIS A 263 4.70 -0.13 17.91
N ALA A 264 4.82 0.11 16.60
CA ALA A 264 5.65 1.19 16.06
C ALA A 264 5.10 2.57 16.44
N ALA A 265 3.78 2.73 16.45
CA ALA A 265 3.12 3.94 16.94
C ALA A 265 3.40 4.15 18.44
N ALA A 266 3.32 3.10 19.27
CA ALA A 266 3.64 3.16 20.70
C ALA A 266 5.11 3.53 20.94
N TYR A 267 6.04 2.94 20.15
CA TYR A 267 7.47 3.27 20.24
C TYR A 267 7.74 4.74 19.94
N ASN A 268 7.06 5.32 18.97
CA ASN A 268 7.25 6.71 18.56
C ASN A 268 6.42 7.72 19.36
N ALA A 269 5.41 7.28 20.12
CA ALA A 269 4.48 8.18 20.82
C ALA A 269 5.17 9.20 21.72
N PRO A 270 6.17 8.85 22.56
CA PRO A 270 6.85 9.82 23.43
C PRO A 270 7.61 10.90 22.65
N ALA A 271 8.14 10.56 21.46
CA ALA A 271 8.94 11.48 20.62
C ALA A 271 8.08 12.26 19.59
N ALA A 272 6.87 11.79 19.31
CA ALA A 272 5.94 12.41 18.36
C ALA A 272 4.53 12.64 18.94
N PRO A 273 4.39 13.27 20.14
CA PRO A 273 3.11 13.36 20.85
C PRO A 273 2.04 14.11 20.04
N VAL A 274 2.41 15.17 19.32
CA VAL A 274 1.47 15.94 18.48
C VAL A 274 0.92 15.09 17.33
N ALA A 275 1.78 14.30 16.67
CA ALA A 275 1.33 13.41 15.60
C ALA A 275 0.41 12.32 16.15
N MET A 276 0.74 11.70 17.29
CA MET A 276 -0.11 10.70 17.93
C MET A 276 -1.46 11.26 18.39
N GLN A 277 -1.51 12.50 18.87
CA GLN A 277 -2.77 13.18 19.17
C GLN A 277 -3.64 13.37 17.91
N ARG A 278 -3.03 13.71 16.77
CA ARG A 278 -3.75 13.82 15.49
C ARG A 278 -4.30 12.47 15.03
N VAL A 279 -3.51 11.40 15.14
CA VAL A 279 -3.97 10.03 14.86
C VAL A 279 -5.15 9.67 15.74
N ALA A 280 -5.02 9.84 17.07
CA ALA A 280 -6.07 9.52 18.03
C ALA A 280 -7.36 10.31 17.74
N ARG A 281 -7.25 11.61 17.48
CA ARG A 281 -8.38 12.47 17.10
C ARG A 281 -9.06 11.97 15.81
N ALA A 282 -8.29 11.65 14.77
CA ALA A 282 -8.82 11.18 13.51
C ALA A 282 -9.51 9.81 13.65
N MET A 283 -9.06 8.98 14.58
CA MET A 283 -9.67 7.70 14.94
C MET A 283 -10.82 7.82 15.93
N GLY A 284 -11.07 9.01 16.49
CA GLY A 284 -12.10 9.21 17.54
C GLY A 284 -11.75 8.52 18.87
N ALA A 285 -10.48 8.41 19.22
CA ALA A 285 -9.97 7.65 20.36
C ALA A 285 -9.08 8.48 21.28
N ALA A 286 -8.82 7.98 22.50
CA ALA A 286 -7.91 8.61 23.45
C ALA A 286 -6.44 8.29 23.20
N SER A 287 -6.15 7.09 22.65
CA SER A 287 -4.80 6.60 22.41
C SER A 287 -4.69 6.04 20.99
N ALA A 288 -3.75 6.57 20.19
CA ALA A 288 -3.53 6.14 18.84
C ALA A 288 -3.04 4.67 18.75
N PRO A 289 -2.00 4.23 19.49
CA PRO A 289 -1.54 2.84 19.43
C PRO A 289 -2.63 1.83 19.81
N ALA A 290 -3.37 2.12 20.89
CA ALA A 290 -4.44 1.24 21.35
C ALA A 290 -5.59 1.19 20.33
N ALA A 291 -5.99 2.32 19.74
CA ALA A 291 -7.06 2.37 18.74
C ALA A 291 -6.70 1.62 17.46
N ILE A 292 -5.44 1.67 17.02
CA ILE A 292 -4.96 0.91 15.85
C ILE A 292 -5.04 -0.59 16.12
N PHE A 293 -4.61 -1.03 17.31
CA PHE A 293 -4.70 -2.43 17.72
C PHE A 293 -6.15 -2.91 17.79
N ASP A 294 -7.02 -2.12 18.42
CA ASP A 294 -8.45 -2.42 18.56
C ASP A 294 -9.14 -2.51 17.20
N LEU A 295 -8.79 -1.62 16.26
CA LEU A 295 -9.29 -1.66 14.88
C LEU A 295 -8.87 -2.97 14.20
N ALA A 296 -7.59 -3.37 14.28
CA ALA A 296 -7.11 -4.63 13.71
C ALA A 296 -7.87 -5.83 14.28
N SER A 297 -8.05 -5.86 15.61
CA SER A 297 -8.79 -6.89 16.32
C SER A 297 -10.26 -6.97 15.89
N ALA A 298 -10.93 -5.81 15.80
CA ALA A 298 -12.33 -5.72 15.37
C ALA A 298 -12.55 -6.17 13.93
N LEU A 299 -11.54 -6.05 13.07
CA LEU A 299 -11.58 -6.54 11.69
C LEU A 299 -11.23 -8.04 11.57
N GLY A 300 -10.94 -8.72 12.67
CA GLY A 300 -10.46 -10.11 12.65
C GLY A 300 -9.11 -10.27 11.96
N ALA A 301 -8.33 -9.20 11.87
CA ALA A 301 -7.01 -9.22 11.29
C ALA A 301 -5.97 -9.74 12.32
N PRO A 302 -4.82 -10.29 11.88
CA PRO A 302 -3.81 -10.79 12.80
C PRO A 302 -3.25 -9.68 13.69
N THR A 303 -3.05 -10.00 14.97
CA THR A 303 -2.53 -9.06 15.98
C THR A 303 -1.21 -9.50 16.59
N SER A 304 -0.63 -10.64 16.13
CA SER A 304 0.66 -11.13 16.65
C SER A 304 1.55 -11.69 15.53
N LEU A 305 2.88 -11.52 15.67
CA LEU A 305 3.84 -12.11 14.74
C LEU A 305 3.88 -13.64 14.87
N ALA A 306 3.59 -14.19 16.06
CA ALA A 306 3.47 -15.62 16.27
C ALA A 306 2.35 -16.22 15.40
N ALA A 307 1.21 -15.55 15.29
CA ALA A 307 0.10 -15.97 14.41
C ALA A 307 0.47 -15.91 12.91
N LEU A 308 1.46 -15.10 12.53
CA LEU A 308 1.99 -15.06 11.17
C LEU A 308 3.05 -16.14 10.89
N GLY A 309 3.39 -16.97 11.88
CA GLY A 309 4.36 -18.04 11.75
C GLY A 309 5.83 -17.62 11.99
N MET A 310 6.08 -16.44 12.56
CA MET A 310 7.42 -16.05 12.99
C MET A 310 7.89 -16.93 14.15
N ALA A 311 9.14 -17.40 14.12
CA ALA A 311 9.72 -18.08 15.25
C ALA A 311 10.20 -17.07 16.31
N GLU A 312 9.99 -17.37 17.60
CA GLU A 312 10.44 -16.50 18.69
C GLU A 312 11.98 -16.29 18.67
N ALA A 313 12.72 -17.32 18.32
CA ALA A 313 14.18 -17.28 18.18
C ALA A 313 14.68 -16.29 17.12
N ASP A 314 13.81 -15.85 16.19
CA ASP A 314 14.16 -14.89 15.14
C ASP A 314 14.06 -13.42 15.58
N LEU A 315 13.50 -13.13 16.75
CA LEU A 315 13.27 -11.76 17.23
C LEU A 315 14.58 -10.97 17.39
N ASP A 316 15.63 -11.59 17.92
CA ASP A 316 16.94 -10.95 18.06
C ASP A 316 17.56 -10.62 16.71
N ARG A 317 17.53 -11.56 15.76
CA ARG A 317 18.00 -11.35 14.39
C ARG A 317 17.21 -10.26 13.67
N ALA A 318 15.90 -10.19 13.89
CA ALA A 318 15.05 -9.14 13.30
C ALA A 318 15.41 -7.75 13.85
N ALA A 319 15.67 -7.64 15.16
CA ALA A 319 16.11 -6.40 15.79
C ALA A 319 17.48 -5.95 15.25
N ASP A 320 18.44 -6.86 15.13
CA ASP A 320 19.77 -6.57 14.57
C ASP A 320 19.69 -6.07 13.13
N LEU A 321 18.87 -6.69 12.30
CA LEU A 321 18.65 -6.28 10.91
C LEU A 321 17.97 -4.91 10.80
N ALA A 322 17.04 -4.61 11.70
CA ALA A 322 16.30 -3.34 11.68
C ALA A 322 17.18 -2.12 11.98
N VAL A 323 18.22 -2.27 12.83
CA VAL A 323 19.14 -1.17 13.19
C VAL A 323 20.39 -1.10 12.32
N ARG A 324 20.64 -2.09 11.46
CA ARG A 324 21.88 -2.20 10.70
C ARG A 324 22.17 -1.01 9.78
N THR A 325 21.14 -0.41 9.23
CA THR A 325 21.24 0.76 8.34
C THR A 325 20.43 1.91 8.94
N PRO A 326 21.04 3.10 9.16
CA PRO A 326 20.32 4.26 9.66
C PRO A 326 19.14 4.67 8.75
N TYR A 327 18.06 5.13 9.36
CA TYR A 327 16.91 5.73 8.68
C TYR A 327 16.24 6.76 9.61
N PRO A 328 15.51 7.74 9.07
CA PRO A 328 14.83 8.74 9.87
C PRO A 328 13.74 8.11 10.74
N ASN A 329 13.68 8.54 11.99
CA ASN A 329 12.60 8.16 12.91
C ASN A 329 12.52 9.19 14.04
N PRO A 330 11.32 9.54 14.58
CA PRO A 330 11.20 10.48 15.68
C PRO A 330 11.92 10.03 16.96
N ALA A 331 11.67 8.80 17.39
CA ALA A 331 12.35 8.21 18.54
C ALA A 331 13.74 7.67 18.16
N PRO A 332 14.75 7.76 19.04
CA PRO A 332 16.04 7.11 18.83
C PRO A 332 15.88 5.61 18.61
N LEU A 333 16.55 5.09 17.58
CA LEU A 333 16.51 3.67 17.22
C LEU A 333 17.57 2.92 18.02
N THR A 334 17.15 2.11 18.99
CA THR A 334 18.03 1.24 19.74
C THR A 334 17.68 -0.22 19.49
N ARG A 335 18.71 -1.08 19.46
CA ARG A 335 18.52 -2.53 19.27
C ARG A 335 17.56 -3.11 20.30
N ASP A 336 17.75 -2.77 21.57
CA ASP A 336 16.95 -3.31 22.68
C ASP A 336 15.52 -2.78 22.66
N GLY A 337 15.31 -1.49 22.34
CA GLY A 337 13.98 -0.92 22.19
C GLY A 337 13.19 -1.55 21.03
N ILE A 338 13.87 -1.81 19.90
CA ILE A 338 13.25 -2.53 18.77
C ILE A 338 13.00 -4.00 19.11
N ARG A 339 13.91 -4.65 19.84
CA ARG A 339 13.71 -6.03 20.30
C ARG A 339 12.48 -6.13 21.22
N GLN A 340 12.30 -5.18 22.14
CA GLN A 340 11.13 -5.12 23.00
C GLN A 340 9.83 -4.85 22.20
N LEU A 341 9.87 -3.94 21.22
CA LEU A 341 8.74 -3.71 20.32
C LEU A 341 8.33 -5.01 19.61
N LEU A 342 9.31 -5.73 19.05
CA LEU A 342 9.07 -7.00 18.35
C LEU A 342 8.52 -8.08 19.28
N GLU A 343 8.96 -8.12 20.53
CA GLU A 343 8.45 -9.05 21.55
C GLU A 343 6.97 -8.77 21.87
N HIS A 344 6.62 -7.50 22.11
CA HIS A 344 5.22 -7.12 22.32
C HIS A 344 4.35 -7.47 21.09
N ALA A 345 4.87 -7.23 19.87
CA ALA A 345 4.22 -7.60 18.63
C ALA A 345 4.11 -9.13 18.45
N TYR A 346 5.12 -9.88 18.91
CA TYR A 346 5.12 -11.34 18.82
C TYR A 346 4.02 -11.97 19.65
N TYR A 347 3.84 -11.49 20.88
CA TYR A 347 2.80 -11.98 21.79
C TYR A 347 1.43 -11.31 21.58
N GLY A 348 1.30 -10.36 20.66
CA GLY A 348 0.05 -9.65 20.42
C GLY A 348 -0.41 -8.82 21.63
N GLN A 349 0.53 -8.23 22.36
CA GLN A 349 0.22 -7.40 23.53
C GLN A 349 -0.39 -6.09 23.06
N ARG A 350 -1.62 -5.80 23.53
CA ARG A 350 -2.26 -4.52 23.24
C ARG A 350 -1.43 -3.38 23.84
N PRO A 351 -0.95 -2.39 23.05
CA PRO A 351 -0.21 -1.27 23.60
C PRO A 351 -1.04 -0.51 24.65
N SER A 352 -0.42 -0.19 25.77
CA SER A 352 -0.99 0.74 26.75
C SER A 352 -1.00 2.17 26.18
N ALA A 353 -1.92 2.98 26.67
CA ALA A 353 -2.07 4.38 26.29
C ALA A 353 -0.84 5.23 26.66
#